data_ca803d43c448ba552ae5c3011313ace1
#
_entry.id   ca803d43c448ba552ae5c3011313ace1
#
_cell.length_a   1.000
_cell.length_b   1.000
_cell.length_c   1.000
_cell.angle_alpha   90.00
_cell.angle_beta   90.00
_cell.angle_gamma   90.00
#
_symmetry.space_group_name_H-M   'P 1'
#
loop_
_entity.id
_entity.type
_entity.pdbx_description
1 polymer ?
#
loop_
_entity_poly.entity_id
_entity_poly.type
_entity_poly.pdbx_seq_one_letter_code
_entity_poly.pdbx_strand_id
1 'polypeptide(L)'
;MMAELNCMSQKGRERMRMTLKELNAALKSIPGFDKKVAYRAFPVGKAPKLPFICYLCTNTDNFDADDYVYQVIQEVDIELYTAKKDEVSERAVEAMLEEQRLGWEKYEEYIDSENCYMITYSTALVITQTTT
;
A
#
# COMPACT_ATOMS: atom_id res chain seq x y z
N MET A 1 -29.60 6.74 -5.11
CA MET A 1 -29.20 6.34 -6.25
C MET A 1 -28.39 7.31 -6.93
N MET A 2 -28.96 8.33 -7.48
CA MET A 2 -28.16 9.28 -8.14
C MET A 2 -27.23 9.97 -7.21
N ALA A 3 -27.69 10.25 -6.04
CA ALA A 3 -26.82 10.88 -5.08
C ALA A 3 -25.65 10.01 -4.75
N GLU A 4 -25.89 8.74 -4.74
CA GLU A 4 -24.81 7.86 -4.45
C GLU A 4 -23.77 7.88 -5.50
N LEU A 5 -24.15 7.96 -6.72
CA LEU A 5 -23.18 8.01 -7.76
C LEU A 5 -22.36 9.25 -7.66
N ASN A 6 -22.97 10.34 -7.37
CA ASN A 6 -22.23 11.57 -7.22
C ASN A 6 -21.29 11.49 -6.06
N CYS A 7 -21.73 10.93 -5.00
CA CYS A 7 -20.88 10.80 -3.86
C CYS A 7 -19.69 9.95 -4.16
N MET A 8 -19.87 8.90 -4.90
CA MET A 8 -18.79 8.08 -5.21
C MET A 8 -17.76 8.79 -6.03
N SER A 9 -18.23 9.55 -6.97
CA SER A 9 -17.35 10.31 -7.77
C SER A 9 -16.53 11.27 -6.93
N GLN A 10 -17.18 11.92 -6.01
CA GLN A 10 -16.48 12.82 -5.16
C GLN A 10 -15.52 12.12 -4.25
N LYS A 11 -15.90 11.00 -3.73
CA LYS A 11 -15.02 10.27 -2.89
C LYS A 11 -13.79 9.85 -3.63
N GLY A 12 -13.93 9.45 -4.85
CA GLY A 12 -12.79 9.10 -5.63
C GLY A 12 -11.84 10.26 -5.73
N ARG A 13 -12.35 11.45 -5.89
CA ARG A 13 -11.50 12.60 -5.96
C ARG A 13 -10.91 12.92 -4.63
N GLU A 14 -11.69 12.79 -3.59
CA GLU A 14 -11.19 13.10 -2.31
C GLU A 14 -10.15 12.17 -1.86
N ARG A 15 -10.11 11.01 -2.39
CA ARG A 15 -9.09 10.08 -2.03
C ARG A 15 -9.10 9.83 -0.54
N MET A 16 -8.91 8.67 -0.14
CA MET A 16 -8.86 8.34 1.25
C MET A 16 -7.57 8.85 1.83
N ARG A 17 -7.63 9.48 2.97
CA ARG A 17 -6.44 9.82 3.69
C ARG A 17 -6.03 8.62 4.50
N MET A 18 -4.80 8.25 4.43
CA MET A 18 -4.34 7.04 5.09
C MET A 18 -2.91 7.25 5.56
N THR A 19 -2.66 6.96 6.81
CA THR A 19 -1.32 7.04 7.36
C THR A 19 -0.62 5.71 7.15
N LEU A 20 0.68 5.70 7.35
CA LEU A 20 1.43 4.45 7.26
C LEU A 20 0.96 3.46 8.31
N LYS A 21 0.56 3.95 9.47
CA LYS A 21 0.07 3.06 10.49
C LYS A 21 -1.21 2.38 10.05
N GLU A 22 -2.08 3.12 9.39
CA GLU A 22 -3.32 2.56 8.88
C GLU A 22 -3.05 1.58 7.75
N LEU A 23 -2.07 1.88 6.91
CA LEU A 23 -1.71 0.96 5.87
C LEU A 23 -1.18 -0.35 6.47
N ASN A 24 -0.37 -0.23 7.50
CA ASN A 24 0.14 -1.42 8.18
C ASN A 24 -1.01 -2.28 8.68
N ALA A 25 -2.00 -1.67 9.29
CA ALA A 25 -3.15 -2.40 9.79
C ALA A 25 -3.93 -3.05 8.66
N ALA A 26 -4.09 -2.34 7.55
CA ALA A 26 -4.80 -2.89 6.41
C ALA A 26 -4.06 -4.07 5.82
N LEU A 27 -2.75 -3.99 5.73
CA LEU A 27 -1.97 -5.10 5.21
C LEU A 27 -2.06 -6.31 6.13
N LYS A 28 -2.03 -6.09 7.43
CA LYS A 28 -2.12 -7.19 8.37
C LYS A 28 -3.51 -7.81 8.38
N SER A 29 -4.50 -7.09 7.89
CA SER A 29 -5.84 -7.63 7.85
C SER A 29 -6.07 -8.56 6.67
N ILE A 30 -5.11 -8.65 5.75
CA ILE A 30 -5.22 -9.59 4.65
C ILE A 30 -5.12 -10.99 5.24
N PRO A 31 -6.03 -11.90 4.91
CA PRO A 31 -6.02 -13.23 5.52
C PRO A 31 -4.68 -13.91 5.33
N GLY A 32 -4.13 -14.40 6.40
CA GLY A 32 -2.86 -15.10 6.38
C GLY A 32 -1.65 -14.22 6.57
N PHE A 33 -1.82 -12.91 6.65
CA PHE A 33 -0.69 -12.00 6.76
C PHE A 33 -0.61 -11.25 8.07
N ASP A 34 -1.38 -11.65 9.08
CA ASP A 34 -1.45 -10.94 10.33
C ASP A 34 -0.08 -10.74 10.99
N LYS A 35 0.81 -11.69 10.89
CA LYS A 35 2.14 -11.56 11.48
C LYS A 35 3.22 -11.59 10.42
N LYS A 36 2.88 -11.21 9.21
CA LYS A 36 3.80 -11.32 8.10
C LYS A 36 3.97 -10.02 7.36
N VAL A 37 3.85 -8.90 8.07
CA VAL A 37 4.00 -7.58 7.47
C VAL A 37 5.03 -6.80 8.27
N ALA A 38 5.97 -6.18 7.59
CA ALA A 38 6.97 -5.35 8.25
C ALA A 38 7.25 -4.10 7.41
N TYR A 39 7.63 -3.04 8.09
CA TYR A 39 8.04 -1.84 7.39
C TYR A 39 9.48 -2.03 6.96
N ARG A 40 9.72 -1.94 5.69
CA ARG A 40 11.01 -2.03 5.04
C ARG A 40 11.61 -3.44 5.08
N ALA A 41 11.76 -4.05 6.22
CA ALA A 41 12.33 -5.40 6.30
C ALA A 41 12.05 -6.00 7.65
N PHE A 42 12.12 -7.31 7.75
CA PHE A 42 12.06 -7.97 9.03
C PHE A 42 13.45 -7.93 9.64
N PRO A 43 13.54 -7.96 10.96
CA PRO A 43 14.87 -8.02 11.58
C PRO A 43 15.62 -9.25 11.09
N VAL A 44 16.93 -9.17 11.09
CA VAL A 44 17.76 -10.25 10.59
C VAL A 44 17.42 -11.54 11.34
N GLY A 45 17.18 -12.60 10.58
CA GLY A 45 16.85 -13.89 11.14
C GLY A 45 15.43 -14.02 11.66
N LYS A 46 14.60 -13.00 11.44
CA LYS A 46 13.24 -13.05 11.95
C LYS A 46 12.19 -13.04 10.86
N ALA A 47 12.58 -13.15 9.61
CA ALA A 47 11.59 -13.16 8.54
C ALA A 47 10.74 -14.42 8.63
N PRO A 48 9.43 -14.29 8.48
CA PRO A 48 8.58 -15.47 8.49
C PRO A 48 8.73 -16.24 7.21
N LYS A 49 8.07 -17.36 7.13
CA LYS A 49 8.09 -18.11 5.89
C LYS A 49 7.31 -17.36 4.82
N LEU A 50 7.70 -17.56 3.60
CA LEU A 50 6.97 -16.98 2.49
C LEU A 50 5.55 -17.54 2.46
N PRO A 51 4.58 -16.74 2.08
CA PRO A 51 4.72 -15.36 1.60
C PRO A 51 4.73 -14.37 2.75
N PHE A 52 5.31 -13.20 2.50
CA PHE A 52 5.23 -12.12 3.47
C PHE A 52 5.27 -10.78 2.72
N ILE A 53 5.00 -9.71 3.43
CA ILE A 53 4.90 -8.39 2.84
C ILE A 53 5.81 -7.44 3.59
N CYS A 54 6.54 -6.63 2.82
CA CYS A 54 7.25 -5.49 3.37
C CYS A 54 6.74 -4.25 2.63
N TYR A 55 6.67 -3.13 3.31
CA TYR A 55 6.27 -1.91 2.65
C TYR A 55 7.19 -0.79 3.09
N LEU A 56 7.37 0.20 2.24
CA LEU A 56 8.29 1.29 2.54
C LEU A 56 7.92 2.54 1.77
N CYS A 57 8.25 3.68 2.34
CA CYS A 57 8.09 4.94 1.66
C CYS A 57 9.25 5.14 0.73
N THR A 58 8.98 5.50 -0.49
CA THR A 58 10.01 5.72 -1.47
C THR A 58 10.20 7.19 -1.75
N ASN A 59 9.17 7.98 -1.60
CA ASN A 59 9.28 9.39 -1.92
C ASN A 59 8.13 10.15 -1.28
N THR A 60 8.32 11.41 -1.08
CA THR A 60 7.28 12.29 -0.56
C THR A 60 7.14 13.47 -1.48
N ASP A 61 5.92 13.71 -1.93
CA ASP A 61 5.59 14.84 -2.74
C ASP A 61 4.68 15.75 -1.97
N ASN A 62 5.04 17.00 -1.87
CA ASN A 62 4.21 17.97 -1.20
C ASN A 62 3.47 18.76 -2.25
N PHE A 63 2.17 18.83 -2.08
CA PHE A 63 1.37 19.61 -2.98
C PHE A 63 0.82 20.77 -2.20
N ASP A 64 1.39 21.93 -2.42
CA ASP A 64 1.03 23.11 -1.68
C ASP A 64 -0.15 23.78 -2.29
N ALA A 65 -1.16 24.02 -1.52
CA ALA A 65 -2.20 24.91 -1.92
C ALA A 65 -1.83 26.21 -1.32
N ASP A 66 -2.12 27.25 -1.91
CA ASP A 66 -1.69 28.49 -1.52
C ASP A 66 -1.81 28.79 -0.11
N ASP A 67 -2.74 28.50 0.54
CA ASP A 67 -2.94 29.08 1.79
C ASP A 67 -2.63 28.24 2.92
N TYR A 68 -3.52 27.54 3.40
CA TYR A 68 -3.42 26.91 4.66
C TYR A 68 -3.46 25.46 4.61
N VAL A 69 -3.96 24.93 3.53
CA VAL A 69 -4.15 23.49 3.44
C VAL A 69 -3.26 22.99 2.35
N TYR A 70 -2.48 22.00 2.62
CA TYR A 70 -1.73 21.38 1.56
C TYR A 70 -1.76 19.90 1.79
N GLN A 71 -1.44 19.16 0.75
CA GLN A 71 -1.45 17.73 0.80
C GLN A 71 -0.04 17.22 0.74
N VAL A 72 0.22 16.24 1.57
CA VAL A 72 1.48 15.52 1.51
C VAL A 72 1.14 14.19 0.89
N ILE A 73 1.83 13.85 -0.17
CA ILE A 73 1.63 12.59 -0.85
C ILE A 73 2.86 11.75 -0.63
N GLN A 74 2.67 10.62 0.01
CA GLN A 74 3.77 9.70 0.26
C GLN A 74 3.66 8.54 -0.69
N GLU A 75 4.68 8.34 -1.49
CA GLU A 75 4.72 7.19 -2.38
C GLU A 75 5.24 6.01 -1.60
N VAL A 76 4.55 4.91 -1.75
CA VAL A 76 4.82 3.72 -0.95
C VAL A 76 4.89 2.52 -1.88
N ASP A 77 5.88 1.68 -1.67
CA ASP A 77 5.93 0.40 -2.36
C ASP A 77 5.53 -0.68 -1.38
N ILE A 78 4.65 -1.55 -1.83
CA ILE A 78 4.24 -2.72 -1.06
C ILE A 78 4.81 -3.92 -1.78
N GLU A 79 5.70 -4.64 -1.12
CA GLU A 79 6.43 -5.75 -1.73
C GLU A 79 5.91 -7.05 -1.18
N LEU A 80 5.31 -7.85 -2.04
CA LEU A 80 4.83 -9.17 -1.68
C LEU A 80 5.86 -10.19 -2.14
N TYR A 81 6.38 -10.96 -1.20
CA TYR A 81 7.39 -11.97 -1.52
C TYR A 81 6.72 -13.34 -1.46
N THR A 82 6.89 -14.11 -2.52
CA THR A 82 6.29 -15.45 -2.60
C THR A 82 7.30 -16.44 -3.14
N ALA A 83 7.16 -17.69 -2.73
CA ALA A 83 8.09 -18.73 -3.19
C ALA A 83 7.83 -19.09 -4.64
N LYS A 84 6.58 -19.02 -5.08
CA LYS A 84 6.19 -19.33 -6.44
C LYS A 84 5.27 -18.27 -6.92
N LYS A 85 4.96 -18.26 -8.19
CA LYS A 85 3.94 -17.35 -8.70
C LYS A 85 2.64 -17.64 -7.97
N ASP A 86 2.16 -16.67 -7.23
CA ASP A 86 1.05 -16.87 -6.30
C ASP A 86 -0.02 -15.85 -6.55
N GLU A 87 -0.86 -16.13 -7.52
CA GLU A 87 -1.90 -15.17 -7.91
C GLU A 87 -2.95 -15.00 -6.83
N VAL A 88 -3.13 -15.98 -5.98
CA VAL A 88 -4.10 -15.84 -4.90
C VAL A 88 -3.66 -14.75 -3.93
N SER A 89 -2.39 -14.77 -3.54
CA SER A 89 -1.87 -13.74 -2.65
C SER A 89 -1.86 -12.39 -3.34
N GLU A 90 -1.53 -12.37 -4.62
CA GLU A 90 -1.53 -11.11 -5.37
C GLU A 90 -2.92 -10.50 -5.39
N ARG A 91 -3.92 -11.32 -5.65
CA ARG A 91 -5.28 -10.79 -5.70
C ARG A 91 -5.75 -10.34 -4.33
N ALA A 92 -5.29 -10.97 -3.28
CA ALA A 92 -5.66 -10.54 -1.94
C ALA A 92 -5.10 -9.15 -1.62
N VAL A 93 -3.87 -8.89 -2.05
CA VAL A 93 -3.29 -7.57 -1.86
C VAL A 93 -4.04 -6.55 -2.73
N GLU A 94 -4.34 -6.92 -3.94
CA GLU A 94 -5.04 -6.01 -4.85
C GLU A 94 -6.43 -5.69 -4.33
N ALA A 95 -7.11 -6.67 -3.76
CA ALA A 95 -8.42 -6.42 -3.19
C ALA A 95 -8.34 -5.45 -2.03
N MET A 96 -7.31 -5.57 -1.21
CA MET A 96 -7.12 -4.63 -0.11
C MET A 96 -6.89 -3.22 -0.66
N LEU A 97 -6.07 -3.10 -1.69
CA LEU A 97 -5.81 -1.79 -2.28
C LEU A 97 -7.07 -1.19 -2.86
N GLU A 98 -7.88 -2.00 -3.49
CA GLU A 98 -9.14 -1.51 -4.04
C GLU A 98 -10.10 -1.09 -2.94
N GLU A 99 -10.15 -1.86 -1.89
CA GLU A 99 -11.02 -1.55 -0.78
C GLU A 99 -10.63 -0.23 -0.14
N GLN A 100 -9.34 0.05 -0.08
CA GLN A 100 -8.84 1.29 0.49
C GLN A 100 -8.81 2.42 -0.53
N ARG A 101 -9.26 2.15 -1.75
CA ARG A 101 -9.31 3.14 -2.82
C ARG A 101 -7.95 3.68 -3.18
N LEU A 102 -6.96 2.82 -3.14
CA LEU A 102 -5.61 3.17 -3.53
C LEU A 102 -5.35 2.64 -4.93
N GLY A 103 -4.88 3.49 -5.81
CA GLY A 103 -4.45 3.02 -7.13
C GLY A 103 -3.08 2.42 -7.03
N TRP A 104 -2.73 1.58 -7.95
CA TRP A 104 -1.40 0.97 -7.88
C TRP A 104 -0.86 0.68 -9.27
N GLU A 105 0.47 0.57 -9.32
CA GLU A 105 1.16 -0.01 -10.46
C GLU A 105 1.87 -1.25 -9.95
N LYS A 106 1.93 -2.26 -10.77
CA LYS A 106 2.37 -3.57 -10.33
C LYS A 106 3.58 -3.99 -11.12
N TYR A 107 4.60 -4.44 -10.44
CA TYR A 107 5.83 -4.90 -11.06
C TYR A 107 6.18 -6.25 -10.48
N GLU A 108 6.76 -7.11 -11.27
CA GLU A 108 7.14 -8.43 -10.81
C GLU A 108 8.61 -8.66 -11.08
N GLU A 109 9.31 -9.22 -10.13
CA GLU A 109 10.71 -9.49 -10.26
C GLU A 109 11.02 -10.81 -9.59
N TYR A 110 11.92 -11.58 -10.17
CA TYR A 110 12.35 -12.81 -9.53
C TYR A 110 13.73 -12.56 -8.93
N ILE A 111 13.88 -12.86 -7.66
CA ILE A 111 15.13 -12.63 -6.94
C ILE A 111 15.89 -13.94 -6.88
N ASP A 112 16.89 -14.09 -7.75
CA ASP A 112 17.63 -15.32 -7.86
C ASP A 112 18.29 -15.70 -6.56
N SER A 113 18.89 -14.76 -5.89
CA SER A 113 19.64 -15.06 -4.69
C SER A 113 18.76 -15.59 -3.57
N GLU A 114 17.47 -15.28 -3.61
CA GLU A 114 16.56 -15.70 -2.58
C GLU A 114 15.57 -16.74 -3.07
N ASN A 115 15.62 -17.07 -4.34
CA ASN A 115 14.70 -18.02 -4.95
C ASN A 115 13.26 -17.67 -4.65
N CYS A 116 12.90 -16.41 -4.86
CA CYS A 116 11.52 -16.00 -4.61
C CYS A 116 11.13 -14.91 -5.59
N TYR A 117 9.82 -14.69 -5.66
CA TYR A 117 9.28 -13.60 -6.48
C TYR A 117 9.00 -12.42 -5.57
N MET A 118 9.20 -11.23 -6.09
CA MET A 118 8.81 -10.01 -5.41
C MET A 118 7.85 -9.28 -6.30
N ILE A 119 6.62 -9.12 -5.84
CA ILE A 119 5.62 -8.36 -6.57
C ILE A 119 5.50 -7.02 -5.86
N THR A 120 5.80 -5.95 -6.57
CA THR A 120 5.78 -4.63 -5.99
C THR A 120 4.55 -3.88 -6.47
N TYR A 121 3.78 -3.37 -5.52
CA TYR A 121 2.66 -2.51 -5.81
C TYR A 121 3.04 -1.10 -5.39
N SER A 122 3.18 -0.21 -6.36
CA SER A 122 3.52 1.17 -6.05
C SER A 122 2.24 1.97 -5.95
N THR A 123 2.05 2.63 -4.85
CA THR A 123 0.86 3.41 -4.61
C THR A 123 1.24 4.69 -3.89
N ALA A 124 0.28 5.52 -3.63
CA ALA A 124 0.52 6.78 -2.95
C ALA A 124 -0.53 7.00 -1.88
N LEU A 125 -0.08 7.43 -0.72
CA LEU A 125 -0.98 7.76 0.37
C LEU A 125 -1.11 9.27 0.44
N VAL A 126 -2.33 9.74 0.64
CA VAL A 126 -2.58 11.15 0.73
C VAL A 126 -2.78 11.51 2.18
N ILE A 127 -1.96 12.41 2.68
CA ILE A 127 -2.05 12.88 4.04
C ILE A 127 -2.28 14.36 3.96
N THR A 128 -3.44 14.80 4.41
CA THR A 128 -3.78 16.20 4.36
C THR A 128 -3.34 16.86 5.64
N GLN A 129 -2.67 17.97 5.50
CA GLN A 129 -2.27 18.74 6.65
C GLN A 129 -2.89 20.11 6.57
N THR A 130 -3.30 20.61 7.71
CA THR A 130 -3.89 21.91 7.79
C THR A 130 -3.04 22.73 8.69
N THR A 131 -2.62 23.88 8.24
CA THR A 131 -1.87 24.72 9.11
C THR A 131 -2.81 25.68 9.75
N THR A 132 -2.72 25.90 10.96
CA THR A 132 -3.61 26.84 11.58
C THR A 132 -2.87 27.84 12.38
#